data_ace745cb3ca2d304b4b370fef06abf7b
#
_entry.id   ace745cb3ca2d304b4b370fef06abf7b
#
_cell.length_a   1.000
_cell.length_b   1.000
_cell.length_c   1.000
_cell.angle_alpha   90.00
_cell.angle_beta   90.00
_cell.angle_gamma   90.00
#
_symmetry.space_group_name_H-M   'P 1'
#
loop_
_entity.id
_entity.type
_entity.pdbx_description
1 polymer ?
#
loop_
_entity_poly.entity_id
_entity_poly.type
_entity_poly.pdbx_seq_one_letter_code
_entity_poly.pdbx_strand_id
1 'polypeptide(L)'
;MPSRLRIIRTVSPLRSAIARWRGAGGKIALVPTMGALHDGHLALVRKARRRARRVVVSIFVNPAQFAPHEDLATYPRTFDADVAALAQAGTDLVWAPSVTTMYPKDFSTRLVPEGPAAVGLEDRFRPHFFSGVATVVAKLLTQCTPDFAMFGEKDYQQLQVITRMAKDLDLPVKIVPVPTVREKDGLALSSRNAYLSAGERAAAPTLYRVLKDIAARIARGELAARVLDEGSAAIERAGFALDYLEARHAKTLKPIETTTDGPIRLLVAARIGRTRLIDNIAV
;
A
#
# COMPACT_ATOMS: atom_id res chain seq x y z
N MET A 1 4.06 -1.54 32.84
CA MET A 1 4.74 -2.61 32.07
C MET A 1 4.22 -2.57 30.64
N PRO A 2 5.07 -2.66 29.60
CA PRO A 2 4.56 -2.79 28.24
C PRO A 2 3.73 -4.07 28.18
N SER A 3 2.48 -3.96 27.69
CA SER A 3 1.62 -5.11 27.52
C SER A 3 2.27 -6.07 26.52
N ARG A 4 2.40 -7.35 26.87
CA ARG A 4 2.93 -8.37 25.96
C ARG A 4 2.09 -8.37 24.68
N LEU A 5 2.74 -8.26 23.51
CA LEU A 5 2.12 -8.31 22.20
C LEU A 5 1.22 -9.57 22.10
N ARG A 6 -0.02 -9.37 21.71
CA ARG A 6 -1.01 -10.48 21.58
C ARG A 6 -1.15 -10.87 20.11
N ILE A 7 -1.12 -12.16 19.84
CA ILE A 7 -1.39 -12.69 18.49
C ILE A 7 -2.78 -13.33 18.52
N ILE A 8 -3.66 -12.89 17.61
CA ILE A 8 -5.03 -13.42 17.47
C ILE A 8 -5.22 -13.92 16.04
N ARG A 9 -5.91 -15.07 15.88
CA ARG A 9 -6.10 -15.75 14.59
C ARG A 9 -7.57 -15.97 14.20
N THR A 10 -8.52 -15.65 15.10
CA THR A 10 -9.97 -15.83 14.87
C THR A 10 -10.73 -14.56 15.23
N VAL A 11 -11.88 -14.35 14.59
CA VAL A 11 -12.63 -13.08 14.64
C VAL A 11 -13.22 -12.79 16.02
N SER A 12 -13.78 -13.81 16.72
CA SER A 12 -14.44 -13.60 18.02
C SER A 12 -13.48 -13.05 19.09
N PRO A 13 -12.28 -13.65 19.34
CA PRO A 13 -11.30 -13.08 20.26
C PRO A 13 -10.79 -11.70 19.84
N LEU A 14 -10.67 -11.42 18.53
CA LEU A 14 -10.32 -10.10 18.03
C LEU A 14 -11.38 -9.05 18.45
N ARG A 15 -12.65 -9.32 18.15
CA ARG A 15 -13.77 -8.42 18.52
C ARG A 15 -13.87 -8.21 20.02
N SER A 16 -13.65 -9.26 20.83
CA SER A 16 -13.63 -9.16 22.30
C SER A 16 -12.50 -8.23 22.78
N ALA A 17 -11.31 -8.31 22.19
CA ALA A 17 -10.20 -7.42 22.53
C ALA A 17 -10.52 -5.96 22.16
N ILE A 18 -11.05 -5.73 20.95
CA ILE A 18 -11.47 -4.42 20.44
C ILE A 18 -12.56 -3.81 21.35
N ALA A 19 -13.61 -4.56 21.67
CA ALA A 19 -14.72 -4.12 22.53
C ALA A 19 -14.21 -3.69 23.91
N ARG A 20 -13.32 -4.46 24.52
CA ARG A 20 -12.70 -4.11 25.81
C ARG A 20 -11.91 -2.80 25.73
N TRP A 21 -11.17 -2.58 24.67
CA TRP A 21 -10.40 -1.35 24.48
C TRP A 21 -11.30 -0.13 24.28
N ARG A 22 -12.40 -0.30 23.52
CA ARG A 22 -13.40 0.76 23.34
C ARG A 22 -14.16 1.08 24.64
N GLY A 23 -14.55 0.08 25.40
CA GLY A 23 -15.17 0.26 26.72
C GLY A 23 -14.27 1.02 27.71
N ALA A 24 -12.95 0.98 27.53
CA ALA A 24 -11.98 1.78 28.27
C ALA A 24 -11.68 3.16 27.64
N GLY A 25 -12.48 3.62 26.67
CA GLY A 25 -12.33 4.92 26.00
C GLY A 25 -11.13 5.02 25.05
N GLY A 26 -10.50 3.88 24.68
CA GLY A 26 -9.30 3.88 23.84
C GLY A 26 -9.62 3.97 22.35
N LYS A 27 -9.00 4.91 21.63
CA LYS A 27 -8.97 4.91 20.17
C LYS A 27 -8.08 3.79 19.65
N ILE A 28 -8.45 3.23 18.49
CA ILE A 28 -7.83 2.08 17.86
C ILE A 28 -7.32 2.47 16.47
N ALA A 29 -6.07 2.15 16.17
CA ALA A 29 -5.52 2.24 14.83
C ALA A 29 -5.24 0.85 14.26
N LEU A 30 -5.51 0.67 12.98
CA LEU A 30 -5.20 -0.53 12.21
C LEU A 30 -4.09 -0.22 11.20
N VAL A 31 -3.13 -1.13 11.09
CA VAL A 31 -2.10 -1.14 10.05
C VAL A 31 -2.21 -2.45 9.27
N PRO A 32 -2.86 -2.46 8.10
CA PRO A 32 -2.92 -3.64 7.25
C PRO A 32 -1.56 -3.94 6.61
N THR A 33 -1.09 -5.19 6.72
CA THR A 33 0.13 -5.67 6.06
C THR A 33 -0.04 -7.10 5.55
N MET A 34 0.86 -7.50 4.66
CA MET A 34 0.99 -8.90 4.23
C MET A 34 2.16 -9.62 4.91
N GLY A 35 2.83 -9.01 5.88
CA GLY A 35 4.08 -9.51 6.45
C GLY A 35 5.30 -9.09 5.65
N ALA A 36 6.45 -9.75 5.89
CA ALA A 36 7.77 -9.37 5.36
C ALA A 36 8.07 -7.89 5.62
N LEU A 37 7.99 -7.52 6.89
CA LEU A 37 8.00 -6.13 7.32
C LEU A 37 9.37 -5.48 7.12
N HIS A 38 9.36 -4.23 6.74
CA HIS A 38 10.51 -3.36 6.60
C HIS A 38 10.21 -1.98 7.22
N ASP A 39 11.17 -1.09 7.26
CA ASP A 39 11.04 0.23 7.90
C ASP A 39 9.86 1.06 7.38
N GLY A 40 9.44 0.86 6.14
CA GLY A 40 8.21 1.44 5.60
C GLY A 40 6.97 1.02 6.39
N HIS A 41 6.82 -0.27 6.69
CA HIS A 41 5.73 -0.77 7.52
C HIS A 41 5.84 -0.27 8.97
N LEU A 42 7.06 -0.23 9.54
CA LEU A 42 7.26 0.28 10.89
C LEU A 42 6.97 1.79 10.99
N ALA A 43 7.13 2.55 9.90
CA ALA A 43 6.69 3.94 9.84
C ALA A 43 5.16 4.08 9.96
N LEU A 44 4.39 3.15 9.35
CA LEU A 44 2.92 3.09 9.54
C LEU A 44 2.58 2.84 11.02
N VAL A 45 3.26 1.90 11.67
CA VAL A 45 3.05 1.59 13.09
C VAL A 45 3.38 2.80 13.96
N ARG A 46 4.52 3.46 13.73
CA ARG A 46 4.88 4.70 14.45
C ARG A 46 3.84 5.81 14.26
N LYS A 47 3.28 5.95 13.06
CA LYS A 47 2.19 6.92 12.79
C LYS A 47 0.90 6.53 13.53
N ALA A 48 0.56 5.24 13.55
CA ALA A 48 -0.58 4.69 14.28
C ALA A 48 -0.49 4.99 15.79
N ARG A 49 0.68 4.75 16.39
CA ARG A 49 0.94 5.04 17.82
C ARG A 49 0.75 6.50 18.20
N ARG A 50 1.02 7.43 17.29
CA ARG A 50 0.78 8.87 17.50
C ARG A 50 -0.70 9.26 17.41
N ARG A 51 -1.56 8.41 16.84
CA ARG A 51 -2.98 8.68 16.58
C ARG A 51 -3.92 7.95 17.51
N ALA A 52 -3.51 6.79 18.02
CA ALA A 52 -4.36 5.94 18.83
C ALA A 52 -3.62 5.31 20.01
N ARG A 53 -4.36 5.08 21.10
CA ARG A 53 -3.85 4.40 22.29
C ARG A 53 -3.57 2.92 22.04
N ARG A 54 -4.30 2.32 21.09
CA ARG A 54 -4.21 0.90 20.73
C ARG A 54 -3.90 0.72 19.23
N VAL A 55 -2.92 -0.11 18.95
CA VAL A 55 -2.50 -0.42 17.58
C VAL A 55 -2.68 -1.90 17.30
N VAL A 56 -3.46 -2.19 16.27
CA VAL A 56 -3.60 -3.52 15.66
C VAL A 56 -2.83 -3.52 14.36
N VAL A 57 -1.98 -4.51 14.15
CA VAL A 57 -1.34 -4.75 12.85
C VAL A 57 -1.87 -6.07 12.30
N SER A 58 -2.39 -6.08 11.08
CA SER A 58 -2.71 -7.35 10.44
C SER A 58 -1.51 -7.89 9.65
N ILE A 59 -1.30 -9.21 9.74
CA ILE A 59 -0.38 -9.95 8.87
C ILE A 59 -1.21 -10.99 8.13
N PHE A 60 -1.51 -10.71 6.86
CA PHE A 60 -2.32 -11.60 6.03
C PHE A 60 -1.92 -11.48 4.56
N VAL A 61 -1.29 -12.53 4.01
CA VAL A 61 -1.02 -12.64 2.57
C VAL A 61 -2.33 -12.98 1.88
N ASN A 62 -2.96 -11.99 1.26
CA ASN A 62 -4.29 -12.11 0.69
C ASN A 62 -4.28 -12.77 -0.70
N PRO A 63 -4.75 -14.02 -0.87
CA PRO A 63 -4.71 -14.69 -2.17
C PRO A 63 -5.59 -14.01 -3.22
N ALA A 64 -6.66 -13.31 -2.80
CA ALA A 64 -7.63 -12.70 -3.71
C ALA A 64 -7.08 -11.51 -4.51
N GLN A 65 -5.91 -10.96 -4.15
CA GLN A 65 -5.27 -9.84 -4.83
C GLN A 65 -4.09 -10.26 -5.72
N PHE A 66 -3.82 -11.57 -5.86
CA PHE A 66 -2.77 -12.09 -6.73
C PHE A 66 -3.38 -12.75 -7.95
N ALA A 67 -2.81 -12.46 -9.11
CA ALA A 67 -3.10 -13.21 -10.32
C ALA A 67 -2.38 -14.58 -10.30
N PRO A 68 -2.83 -15.57 -11.08
CA PRO A 68 -2.23 -16.92 -11.07
C PRO A 68 -0.72 -16.96 -11.35
N HIS A 69 -0.21 -15.97 -12.08
CA HIS A 69 1.21 -15.86 -12.48
C HIS A 69 2.01 -14.91 -11.59
N GLU A 70 1.40 -14.35 -10.53
CA GLU A 70 2.07 -13.46 -9.59
C GLU A 70 2.77 -14.24 -8.45
N ASP A 71 3.52 -13.52 -7.63
CA ASP A 71 4.44 -14.03 -6.61
C ASP A 71 3.78 -14.56 -5.32
N LEU A 72 2.50 -14.99 -5.35
CA LEU A 72 1.80 -15.48 -4.16
C LEU A 72 2.53 -16.67 -3.48
N ALA A 73 3.03 -17.61 -4.28
CA ALA A 73 3.72 -18.79 -3.75
C ALA A 73 5.07 -18.45 -3.13
N THR A 74 5.78 -17.51 -3.74
CA THR A 74 7.14 -17.07 -3.35
C THR A 74 7.14 -15.82 -2.47
N TYR A 75 5.96 -15.23 -2.18
CA TYR A 75 5.87 -14.04 -1.34
C TYR A 75 6.50 -14.31 0.03
N PRO A 76 7.42 -13.46 0.51
CA PRO A 76 8.18 -13.71 1.73
C PRO A 76 7.25 -13.87 2.95
N ARG A 77 7.53 -14.89 3.77
CA ARG A 77 6.78 -15.18 5.00
C ARG A 77 7.78 -15.25 6.16
N THR A 78 7.88 -14.16 6.91
CA THR A 78 8.86 -13.96 8.00
C THR A 78 8.16 -13.69 9.32
N PHE A 79 7.11 -14.49 9.62
CA PHE A 79 6.15 -14.20 10.69
C PHE A 79 6.80 -13.92 12.05
N ASP A 80 7.77 -14.73 12.48
CA ASP A 80 8.40 -14.57 13.80
C ASP A 80 9.27 -13.29 13.86
N ALA A 81 10.01 -12.99 12.79
CA ALA A 81 10.77 -11.74 12.67
C ALA A 81 9.83 -10.53 12.63
N ASP A 82 8.71 -10.63 11.91
CA ASP A 82 7.68 -9.58 11.84
C ASP A 82 7.09 -9.31 13.23
N VAL A 83 6.72 -10.37 13.96
CA VAL A 83 6.18 -10.25 15.33
C VAL A 83 7.19 -9.60 16.27
N ALA A 84 8.46 -9.97 16.19
CA ALA A 84 9.53 -9.35 16.99
C ALA A 84 9.68 -7.86 16.69
N ALA A 85 9.71 -7.47 15.41
CA ALA A 85 9.78 -6.08 14.98
C ALA A 85 8.55 -5.26 15.44
N LEU A 86 7.34 -5.85 15.34
CA LEU A 86 6.10 -5.22 15.79
C LEU A 86 6.06 -5.04 17.31
N ALA A 87 6.58 -5.99 18.08
CA ALA A 87 6.70 -5.86 19.54
C ALA A 87 7.59 -4.67 19.92
N GLN A 88 8.75 -4.53 19.26
CA GLN A 88 9.67 -3.40 19.46
C GLN A 88 9.03 -2.06 19.02
N ALA A 89 8.23 -2.06 17.96
CA ALA A 89 7.51 -0.87 17.49
C ALA A 89 6.31 -0.48 18.38
N GLY A 90 5.99 -1.26 19.42
CA GLY A 90 4.92 -0.98 20.36
C GLY A 90 3.52 -1.34 19.86
N THR A 91 3.38 -2.34 18.99
CA THR A 91 2.09 -2.90 18.59
C THR A 91 1.41 -3.61 19.78
N ASP A 92 0.11 -3.41 19.97
CA ASP A 92 -0.66 -4.04 21.06
C ASP A 92 -1.20 -5.42 20.65
N LEU A 93 -1.54 -5.60 19.36
CA LEU A 93 -2.14 -6.84 18.86
C LEU A 93 -1.75 -7.08 17.40
N VAL A 94 -1.35 -8.31 17.10
CA VAL A 94 -1.20 -8.83 15.74
C VAL A 94 -2.46 -9.64 15.39
N TRP A 95 -3.16 -9.22 14.35
CA TRP A 95 -4.25 -9.96 13.72
C TRP A 95 -3.69 -10.81 12.57
N ALA A 96 -3.57 -12.10 12.78
CA ALA A 96 -2.96 -13.04 11.83
C ALA A 96 -3.94 -14.16 11.43
N PRO A 97 -5.02 -13.84 10.68
CA PRO A 97 -6.01 -14.82 10.28
C PRO A 97 -5.46 -15.81 9.27
N SER A 98 -6.03 -17.03 9.24
CA SER A 98 -5.85 -17.95 8.13
C SER A 98 -6.69 -17.54 6.92
N VAL A 99 -6.39 -18.12 5.74
CA VAL A 99 -7.23 -17.93 4.55
C VAL A 99 -8.68 -18.35 4.81
N THR A 100 -8.88 -19.47 5.50
CA THR A 100 -10.23 -19.96 5.85
C THR A 100 -10.94 -19.11 6.90
N THR A 101 -10.21 -18.38 7.74
CA THR A 101 -10.79 -17.36 8.64
C THR A 101 -11.26 -16.12 7.87
N MET A 102 -10.47 -15.68 6.88
CA MET A 102 -10.83 -14.52 6.06
C MET A 102 -11.87 -14.87 5.01
N TYR A 103 -11.75 -16.02 4.37
CA TYR A 103 -12.62 -16.52 3.31
C TYR A 103 -13.06 -17.95 3.65
N PRO A 104 -14.14 -18.12 4.44
CA PRO A 104 -14.70 -19.43 4.72
C PRO A 104 -15.21 -20.09 3.43
N LYS A 105 -15.48 -21.41 3.48
CA LYS A 105 -15.85 -22.23 2.30
C LYS A 105 -17.01 -21.63 1.48
N ASP A 106 -17.99 -21.03 2.16
CA ASP A 106 -19.20 -20.48 1.52
C ASP A 106 -19.10 -18.95 1.30
N PHE A 107 -17.88 -18.40 1.32
CA PHE A 107 -17.68 -16.96 1.09
C PHE A 107 -18.00 -16.58 -0.36
N SER A 108 -19.01 -15.73 -0.55
CA SER A 108 -19.56 -15.37 -1.86
C SER A 108 -19.59 -13.86 -2.16
N THR A 109 -19.22 -13.01 -1.19
CA THR A 109 -19.28 -11.55 -1.34
C THR A 109 -17.97 -10.96 -1.78
N ARG A 110 -17.97 -10.12 -2.82
CA ARG A 110 -16.82 -9.36 -3.28
C ARG A 110 -17.19 -7.90 -3.48
N LEU A 111 -16.25 -7.01 -3.19
CA LEU A 111 -16.36 -5.61 -3.55
C LEU A 111 -15.67 -5.38 -4.89
N VAL A 112 -16.36 -4.72 -5.80
CA VAL A 112 -15.82 -4.33 -7.11
C VAL A 112 -15.81 -2.80 -7.17
N PRO A 113 -14.70 -2.16 -6.77
CA PRO A 113 -14.62 -0.70 -6.78
C PRO A 113 -14.46 -0.17 -8.21
N GLU A 114 -15.02 0.99 -8.44
CA GLU A 114 -14.88 1.80 -9.64
C GLU A 114 -14.08 3.09 -9.35
N GLY A 115 -14.19 4.08 -10.21
CA GLY A 115 -13.50 5.35 -10.02
C GLY A 115 -11.97 5.18 -9.97
N PRO A 116 -11.30 5.46 -8.84
CA PRO A 116 -9.84 5.31 -8.75
C PRO A 116 -9.31 3.90 -9.05
N ALA A 117 -10.17 2.89 -9.02
CA ALA A 117 -9.83 1.49 -9.32
C ALA A 117 -9.93 1.13 -10.81
N ALA A 118 -10.39 2.06 -11.67
CA ALA A 118 -10.64 1.83 -13.09
C ALA A 118 -10.20 3.06 -13.92
N VAL A 119 -8.90 3.39 -13.84
CA VAL A 119 -8.32 4.60 -14.46
C VAL A 119 -7.20 4.28 -15.46
N GLY A 120 -6.94 2.99 -15.74
CA GLY A 120 -5.94 2.56 -16.72
C GLY A 120 -4.50 2.54 -16.19
N LEU A 121 -4.30 2.43 -14.87
CA LEU A 121 -3.00 2.27 -14.21
C LEU A 121 -2.78 0.80 -13.77
N GLU A 122 -2.72 0.51 -12.47
CA GLU A 122 -2.60 -0.87 -11.97
C GLU A 122 -3.72 -1.78 -12.47
N ASP A 123 -4.94 -1.26 -12.58
CA ASP A 123 -6.12 -1.97 -13.07
C ASP A 123 -5.96 -2.50 -14.50
N ARG A 124 -5.20 -1.82 -15.36
CA ARG A 124 -4.90 -2.30 -16.73
C ARG A 124 -4.00 -3.54 -16.73
N PHE A 125 -3.03 -3.59 -15.81
CA PHE A 125 -2.04 -4.68 -15.74
C PHE A 125 -2.45 -5.79 -14.78
N ARG A 126 -3.35 -5.49 -13.84
CA ARG A 126 -3.82 -6.38 -12.78
C ARG A 126 -5.33 -6.23 -12.56
N PRO A 127 -6.18 -6.69 -13.52
CA PRO A 127 -7.63 -6.39 -13.52
C PRO A 127 -8.39 -6.82 -12.27
N HIS A 128 -7.91 -7.86 -11.56
CA HIS A 128 -8.57 -8.38 -10.35
C HIS A 128 -8.04 -7.78 -9.04
N PHE A 129 -6.96 -7.00 -9.12
CA PHE A 129 -6.21 -6.56 -7.96
C PHE A 129 -7.07 -5.75 -6.98
N PHE A 130 -7.75 -4.71 -7.44
CA PHE A 130 -8.49 -3.83 -6.56
C PHE A 130 -9.76 -4.46 -5.99
N SER A 131 -10.39 -5.41 -6.67
CA SER A 131 -11.49 -6.18 -6.08
C SER A 131 -10.99 -7.03 -4.90
N GLY A 132 -9.83 -7.68 -5.04
CA GLY A 132 -9.19 -8.42 -3.95
C GLY A 132 -8.80 -7.52 -2.78
N VAL A 133 -8.19 -6.36 -3.07
CA VAL A 133 -7.78 -5.38 -2.05
C VAL A 133 -8.99 -4.79 -1.33
N ALA A 134 -10.00 -4.31 -2.06
CA ALA A 134 -11.20 -3.71 -1.48
C ALA A 134 -11.92 -4.71 -0.56
N THR A 135 -12.07 -5.96 -1.02
CA THR A 135 -12.73 -7.01 -0.24
C THR A 135 -11.99 -7.31 1.06
N VAL A 136 -10.66 -7.53 1.02
CA VAL A 136 -9.90 -7.83 2.23
C VAL A 136 -9.84 -6.65 3.18
N VAL A 137 -9.65 -5.43 2.66
CA VAL A 137 -9.57 -4.24 3.51
C VAL A 137 -10.92 -3.94 4.17
N ALA A 138 -12.03 -4.05 3.44
CA ALA A 138 -13.36 -3.92 4.03
C ALA A 138 -13.58 -4.93 5.17
N LYS A 139 -13.18 -6.20 4.99
CA LYS A 139 -13.23 -7.22 6.06
C LYS A 139 -12.35 -6.84 7.24
N LEU A 140 -11.13 -6.37 7.02
CA LEU A 140 -10.24 -5.92 8.10
C LEU A 140 -10.84 -4.73 8.86
N LEU A 141 -11.40 -3.75 8.16
CA LEU A 141 -12.04 -2.57 8.76
C LEU A 141 -13.28 -2.96 9.58
N THR A 142 -14.13 -3.85 9.06
CA THR A 142 -15.33 -4.32 9.78
C THR A 142 -15.03 -5.28 10.93
N GLN A 143 -13.93 -6.04 10.87
CA GLN A 143 -13.49 -6.92 11.95
C GLN A 143 -12.85 -6.15 13.09
N CYS A 144 -11.99 -5.16 12.77
CA CYS A 144 -11.25 -4.38 13.76
C CYS A 144 -11.99 -3.10 14.17
N THR A 145 -12.95 -2.63 13.39
CA THR A 145 -13.67 -1.35 13.60
C THR A 145 -12.75 -0.22 14.10
N PRO A 146 -11.63 0.10 13.39
CA PRO A 146 -10.66 1.07 13.89
C PRO A 146 -11.15 2.51 13.73
N ASP A 147 -10.64 3.44 14.56
CA ASP A 147 -10.85 4.89 14.37
C ASP A 147 -9.94 5.42 13.24
N PHE A 148 -8.76 4.81 13.07
CA PHE A 148 -7.77 5.17 12.06
C PHE A 148 -7.24 3.92 11.37
N ALA A 149 -7.03 3.98 10.05
CA ALA A 149 -6.32 2.95 9.30
C ALA A 149 -5.18 3.58 8.50
N MET A 150 -3.95 3.04 8.67
CA MET A 150 -2.74 3.59 8.07
C MET A 150 -2.45 2.91 6.74
N PHE A 151 -2.22 3.70 5.69
CA PHE A 151 -1.83 3.21 4.37
C PHE A 151 -0.65 4.00 3.82
N GLY A 152 0.31 3.31 3.22
CA GLY A 152 1.48 3.95 2.61
C GLY A 152 1.12 4.65 1.30
N GLU A 153 1.67 5.85 1.08
CA GLU A 153 1.54 6.56 -0.20
C GLU A 153 2.29 5.88 -1.34
N LYS A 154 3.17 4.94 -1.05
CA LYS A 154 3.86 4.17 -2.08
C LYS A 154 2.87 3.47 -3.02
N ASP A 155 1.83 2.86 -2.48
CA ASP A 155 0.76 2.22 -3.21
C ASP A 155 -0.39 3.22 -3.42
N TYR A 156 -0.11 4.31 -4.14
CA TYR A 156 -0.95 5.51 -4.17
C TYR A 156 -2.34 5.26 -4.74
N GLN A 157 -2.45 4.52 -5.85
CA GLN A 157 -3.76 4.17 -6.39
C GLN A 157 -4.57 3.34 -5.39
N GLN A 158 -3.95 2.37 -4.73
CA GLN A 158 -4.59 1.60 -3.66
C GLN A 158 -5.09 2.51 -2.51
N LEU A 159 -4.30 3.49 -2.09
CA LEU A 159 -4.71 4.47 -1.07
C LEU A 159 -5.97 5.24 -1.50
N GLN A 160 -6.05 5.67 -2.77
CA GLN A 160 -7.23 6.38 -3.29
C GLN A 160 -8.45 5.45 -3.37
N VAL A 161 -8.29 4.21 -3.83
CA VAL A 161 -9.34 3.20 -3.88
C VAL A 161 -9.91 2.92 -2.49
N ILE A 162 -9.05 2.70 -1.50
CA ILE A 162 -9.47 2.41 -0.12
C ILE A 162 -10.13 3.64 0.52
N THR A 163 -9.62 4.83 0.25
CA THR A 163 -10.21 6.08 0.76
C THR A 163 -11.61 6.28 0.19
N ARG A 164 -11.80 6.02 -1.11
CA ARG A 164 -13.09 6.10 -1.76
C ARG A 164 -14.05 5.03 -1.23
N MET A 165 -13.62 3.79 -1.16
CA MET A 165 -14.40 2.67 -0.60
C MET A 165 -14.89 2.96 0.83
N ALA A 166 -14.01 3.44 1.69
CA ALA A 166 -14.37 3.73 3.08
C ALA A 166 -15.45 4.83 3.16
N LYS A 167 -15.37 5.83 2.28
CA LYS A 167 -16.36 6.90 2.18
C LYS A 167 -17.71 6.39 1.64
N ASP A 168 -17.68 5.61 0.55
CA ASP A 168 -18.89 5.13 -0.13
C ASP A 168 -19.66 4.10 0.68
N LEU A 169 -18.97 3.36 1.56
CA LEU A 169 -19.58 2.40 2.48
C LEU A 169 -19.86 2.99 3.87
N ASP A 170 -19.77 4.31 4.05
CA ASP A 170 -19.98 5.01 5.31
C ASP A 170 -19.22 4.38 6.50
N LEU A 171 -18.02 3.82 6.23
CA LEU A 171 -17.24 3.21 7.29
C LEU A 171 -16.70 4.27 8.26
N PRO A 172 -16.94 4.14 9.58
CA PRO A 172 -16.56 5.14 10.58
C PRO A 172 -15.05 5.09 10.88
N VAL A 173 -14.23 5.15 9.84
CA VAL A 173 -12.76 5.08 9.91
C VAL A 173 -12.13 6.23 9.15
N LYS A 174 -11.10 6.83 9.74
CA LYS A 174 -10.26 7.79 9.02
C LYS A 174 -9.08 7.09 8.36
N ILE A 175 -9.05 7.05 7.03
CA ILE A 175 -7.87 6.60 6.28
C ILE A 175 -6.77 7.66 6.41
N VAL A 176 -5.58 7.23 6.83
CA VAL A 176 -4.44 8.11 7.11
C VAL A 176 -3.29 7.75 6.18
N PRO A 177 -2.95 8.63 5.23
CA PRO A 177 -1.79 8.43 4.39
C PRO A 177 -0.49 8.54 5.21
N VAL A 178 0.50 7.75 4.84
CA VAL A 178 1.85 7.80 5.40
C VAL A 178 2.85 7.91 4.25
N PRO A 179 3.73 8.93 4.26
CA PRO A 179 4.70 9.15 3.18
C PRO A 179 5.56 7.93 2.88
N THR A 180 5.93 7.77 1.64
CA THR A 180 6.83 6.71 1.18
C THR A 180 8.17 6.80 1.89
N VAL A 181 8.57 5.72 2.56
CA VAL A 181 9.91 5.60 3.14
C VAL A 181 10.84 5.08 2.07
N ARG A 182 12.03 5.68 1.98
CA ARG A 182 13.02 5.39 0.94
C ARG A 182 14.35 4.98 1.55
N GLU A 183 15.13 4.24 0.79
CA GLU A 183 16.54 4.01 1.05
C GLU A 183 17.35 5.30 0.79
N LYS A 184 18.62 5.33 1.19
CA LYS A 184 19.50 6.53 1.06
C LYS A 184 19.64 7.01 -0.39
N ASP A 185 19.57 6.11 -1.35
CA ASP A 185 19.65 6.37 -2.80
C ASP A 185 18.31 6.75 -3.45
N GLY A 186 17.23 6.78 -2.65
CA GLY A 186 15.91 7.18 -3.09
C GLY A 186 14.98 6.03 -3.45
N LEU A 187 15.45 4.78 -3.52
CA LEU A 187 14.59 3.63 -3.81
C LEU A 187 13.49 3.51 -2.75
N ALA A 188 12.24 3.43 -3.18
CA ALA A 188 11.11 3.19 -2.29
C ALA A 188 11.23 1.80 -1.63
N LEU A 189 11.05 1.73 -0.30
CA LEU A 189 11.11 0.46 0.42
C LEU A 189 9.96 -0.46 -0.02
N SER A 190 10.31 -1.70 -0.34
CA SER A 190 9.38 -2.75 -0.73
C SER A 190 9.93 -4.11 -0.34
N SER A 191 9.07 -5.03 0.10
CA SER A 191 9.44 -6.43 0.33
C SER A 191 10.00 -7.10 -0.95
N ARG A 192 9.58 -6.60 -2.13
CA ARG A 192 10.08 -7.08 -3.43
C ARG A 192 11.50 -6.63 -3.76
N ASN A 193 12.06 -5.65 -3.05
CA ASN A 193 13.46 -5.25 -3.26
C ASN A 193 14.44 -6.40 -2.96
N ALA A 194 14.03 -7.37 -2.13
CA ALA A 194 14.80 -8.59 -1.86
C ALA A 194 14.98 -9.52 -3.07
N TYR A 195 14.19 -9.33 -4.13
CA TYR A 195 14.29 -10.14 -5.36
C TYR A 195 15.30 -9.59 -6.36
N LEU A 196 15.77 -8.35 -6.17
CA LEU A 196 16.68 -7.67 -7.08
C LEU A 196 18.09 -8.26 -6.97
N SER A 197 18.68 -8.61 -8.10
CA SER A 197 20.12 -8.86 -8.21
C SER A 197 20.92 -7.56 -7.92
N ALA A 198 22.21 -7.68 -7.71
CA ALA A 198 23.07 -6.52 -7.43
C ALA A 198 22.99 -5.43 -8.53
N GLY A 199 22.98 -5.87 -9.82
CA GLY A 199 22.84 -4.96 -10.95
C GLY A 199 21.47 -4.29 -11.02
N GLU A 200 20.38 -5.06 -10.84
CA GLU A 200 19.02 -4.53 -10.81
C GLU A 200 18.81 -3.58 -9.62
N ARG A 201 19.38 -3.91 -8.45
CA ARG A 201 19.33 -3.04 -7.27
C ARG A 201 20.05 -1.71 -7.50
N ALA A 202 21.18 -1.71 -8.21
CA ALA A 202 21.91 -0.49 -8.56
C ALA A 202 21.13 0.38 -9.55
N ALA A 203 20.37 -0.21 -10.46
CA ALA A 203 19.54 0.50 -11.42
C ALA A 203 18.21 0.99 -10.82
N ALA A 204 17.64 0.30 -9.82
CA ALA A 204 16.31 0.55 -9.26
C ALA A 204 16.03 2.00 -8.85
N PRO A 205 16.98 2.78 -8.26
CA PRO A 205 16.77 4.18 -7.90
C PRO A 205 16.51 5.12 -9.10
N THR A 206 16.72 4.66 -10.33
CA THR A 206 16.45 5.44 -11.55
C THR A 206 14.99 5.89 -11.60
N LEU A 207 14.03 5.05 -11.18
CA LEU A 207 12.61 5.42 -11.18
C LEU A 207 12.37 6.69 -10.38
N TYR A 208 12.90 6.76 -9.17
CA TYR A 208 12.74 7.95 -8.32
C TYR A 208 13.47 9.19 -8.87
N ARG A 209 14.68 9.00 -9.43
CA ARG A 209 15.43 10.12 -10.04
C ARG A 209 14.67 10.72 -11.22
N VAL A 210 14.11 9.87 -12.09
CA VAL A 210 13.30 10.31 -13.24
C VAL A 210 12.04 11.02 -12.75
N LEU A 211 11.30 10.46 -11.78
CA LEU A 211 10.14 11.14 -11.22
C LEU A 211 10.49 12.53 -10.68
N LYS A 212 11.60 12.68 -9.96
CA LYS A 212 12.05 13.97 -9.41
C LYS A 212 12.39 14.97 -10.51
N ASP A 213 13.08 14.52 -11.57
CA ASP A 213 13.39 15.39 -12.71
C ASP A 213 12.13 15.88 -13.39
N ILE A 214 11.20 14.96 -13.71
CA ILE A 214 9.91 15.29 -14.31
C ILE A 214 9.13 16.28 -13.45
N ALA A 215 9.03 16.03 -12.13
CA ALA A 215 8.31 16.91 -11.22
C ALA A 215 8.90 18.34 -11.22
N ALA A 216 10.23 18.44 -11.16
CA ALA A 216 10.90 19.73 -11.19
C ALA A 216 10.69 20.49 -12.52
N ARG A 217 10.64 19.78 -13.64
CA ARG A 217 10.45 20.36 -14.98
C ARG A 217 9.00 20.81 -15.20
N ILE A 218 8.02 19.99 -14.77
CA ILE A 218 6.60 20.39 -14.80
C ILE A 218 6.37 21.62 -13.91
N ALA A 219 6.97 21.66 -12.72
CA ALA A 219 6.87 22.83 -11.84
C ALA A 219 7.47 24.11 -12.43
N ARG A 220 8.41 23.99 -13.37
CA ARG A 220 8.95 25.12 -14.15
C ARG A 220 8.11 25.47 -15.39
N GLY A 221 7.02 24.77 -15.64
CA GLY A 221 6.10 25.03 -16.76
C GLY A 221 6.43 24.29 -18.05
N GLU A 222 7.31 23.28 -18.03
CA GLU A 222 7.53 22.44 -19.21
C GLU A 222 6.29 21.56 -19.49
N LEU A 223 6.04 21.27 -20.75
CA LEU A 223 4.91 20.45 -21.18
C LEU A 223 5.00 19.03 -20.60
N ALA A 224 3.99 18.61 -19.86
CA ALA A 224 3.96 17.30 -19.19
C ALA A 224 4.18 16.14 -20.17
N ALA A 225 3.53 16.16 -21.34
CA ALA A 225 3.69 15.10 -22.34
C ALA A 225 5.15 14.91 -22.75
N ARG A 226 5.86 16.00 -23.07
CA ARG A 226 7.25 15.96 -23.50
C ARG A 226 8.16 15.38 -22.41
N VAL A 227 8.03 15.86 -21.16
CA VAL A 227 8.91 15.40 -20.07
C VAL A 227 8.62 13.97 -19.66
N LEU A 228 7.39 13.49 -19.82
CA LEU A 228 7.00 12.10 -19.62
C LEU A 228 7.61 11.19 -20.69
N ASP A 229 7.59 11.59 -21.95
CA ASP A 229 8.21 10.82 -23.06
C ASP A 229 9.72 10.69 -22.86
N GLU A 230 10.41 11.80 -22.53
CA GLU A 230 11.84 11.80 -22.24
C GLU A 230 12.18 10.93 -21.00
N GLY A 231 11.33 10.98 -19.97
CA GLY A 231 11.44 10.17 -18.77
C GLY A 231 11.24 8.68 -19.05
N SER A 232 10.26 8.33 -19.88
CA SER A 232 10.00 6.95 -20.32
C SER A 232 11.22 6.37 -21.02
N ALA A 233 11.79 7.10 -21.98
CA ALA A 233 13.02 6.70 -22.68
C ALA A 233 14.22 6.57 -21.71
N ALA A 234 14.31 7.40 -20.67
CA ALA A 234 15.38 7.30 -19.67
C ALA A 234 15.24 6.04 -18.80
N ILE A 235 14.01 5.66 -18.42
CA ILE A 235 13.71 4.43 -17.67
C ILE A 235 14.05 3.20 -18.51
N GLU A 236 13.66 3.17 -19.79
CA GLU A 236 13.94 2.07 -20.70
C GLU A 236 15.45 1.91 -20.95
N ARG A 237 16.18 3.01 -21.17
CA ARG A 237 17.66 2.97 -21.29
C ARG A 237 18.36 2.43 -20.04
N ALA A 238 17.74 2.55 -18.87
CA ALA A 238 18.25 1.97 -17.63
C ALA A 238 17.94 0.47 -17.47
N GLY A 239 17.35 -0.17 -18.50
CA GLY A 239 17.10 -1.61 -18.55
C GLY A 239 15.72 -2.03 -18.00
N PHE A 240 14.80 -1.08 -17.84
CA PHE A 240 13.43 -1.40 -17.41
C PHE A 240 12.49 -1.62 -18.60
N ALA A 241 11.56 -2.56 -18.44
CA ALA A 241 10.36 -2.64 -19.24
C ALA A 241 9.27 -1.79 -18.57
N LEU A 242 8.91 -0.68 -19.20
CA LEU A 242 7.96 0.29 -18.65
C LEU A 242 6.52 -0.21 -18.84
N ASP A 243 5.74 -0.31 -17.75
CA ASP A 243 4.30 -0.54 -17.82
C ASP A 243 3.57 0.81 -18.04
N TYR A 244 3.87 1.81 -17.21
CA TYR A 244 3.39 3.18 -17.36
C TYR A 244 4.28 4.19 -16.63
N LEU A 245 4.30 5.43 -17.14
CA LEU A 245 4.80 6.64 -16.48
C LEU A 245 3.80 7.77 -16.78
N GLU A 246 3.08 8.21 -15.76
CA GLU A 246 1.91 9.05 -15.96
C GLU A 246 1.82 10.21 -14.97
N ALA A 247 1.30 11.34 -15.45
CA ALA A 247 0.88 12.46 -14.63
C ALA A 247 -0.64 12.42 -14.48
N ARG A 248 -1.11 12.36 -13.26
CA ARG A 248 -2.53 12.22 -12.94
C ARG A 248 -2.98 13.22 -11.89
N HIS A 249 -4.26 13.59 -11.90
CA HIS A 249 -4.83 14.36 -10.82
C HIS A 249 -4.74 13.59 -9.49
N ALA A 250 -4.15 14.19 -8.47
CA ALA A 250 -3.77 13.48 -7.24
C ALA A 250 -4.95 12.78 -6.52
N LYS A 251 -6.16 13.33 -6.57
CA LYS A 251 -7.31 12.74 -5.86
C LYS A 251 -8.13 11.77 -6.70
N THR A 252 -8.33 12.09 -7.98
CA THR A 252 -9.22 11.31 -8.86
C THR A 252 -8.49 10.31 -9.71
N LEU A 253 -7.19 10.46 -9.87
CA LEU A 253 -6.31 9.71 -10.77
C LEU A 253 -6.71 9.79 -12.26
N LYS A 254 -7.59 10.71 -12.61
CA LYS A 254 -7.90 11.00 -14.01
C LYS A 254 -6.68 11.60 -14.71
N PRO A 255 -6.50 11.35 -16.01
CA PRO A 255 -5.50 12.07 -16.79
C PRO A 255 -5.60 13.58 -16.58
N ILE A 256 -4.48 14.27 -16.65
CA ILE A 256 -4.41 15.74 -16.67
C ILE A 256 -3.89 16.19 -18.02
N GLU A 257 -4.41 17.30 -18.53
CA GLU A 257 -3.95 17.92 -19.76
C GLU A 257 -3.03 19.11 -19.44
N THR A 258 -3.36 19.83 -18.37
CA THR A 258 -2.63 21.02 -17.95
C THR A 258 -2.32 21.02 -16.45
N THR A 259 -1.35 21.82 -16.03
CA THR A 259 -1.00 22.01 -14.61
C THR A 259 -2.10 22.73 -13.81
N THR A 260 -3.07 23.34 -14.48
CA THR A 260 -4.21 24.02 -13.85
C THR A 260 -5.37 23.09 -13.50
N ASP A 261 -5.33 21.82 -13.95
CA ASP A 261 -6.38 20.83 -13.68
C ASP A 261 -6.44 20.40 -12.20
N GLY A 262 -5.46 20.79 -11.41
CA GLY A 262 -5.39 20.54 -9.97
C GLY A 262 -4.06 19.93 -9.52
N PRO A 263 -3.98 19.43 -8.28
CA PRO A 263 -2.75 18.86 -7.77
C PRO A 263 -2.36 17.60 -8.53
N ILE A 264 -1.09 17.53 -8.94
CA ILE A 264 -0.55 16.47 -9.80
C ILE A 264 0.14 15.39 -8.96
N ARG A 265 -0.04 14.14 -9.34
CA ARG A 265 0.74 12.99 -8.89
C ARG A 265 1.38 12.31 -10.09
N LEU A 266 2.70 12.16 -10.06
CA LEU A 266 3.43 11.32 -11.01
C LEU A 266 3.42 9.89 -10.48
N LEU A 267 3.11 8.92 -11.34
CA LEU A 267 3.09 7.51 -11.00
C LEU A 267 3.87 6.72 -12.06
N VAL A 268 4.65 5.76 -11.60
CA VAL A 268 5.41 4.85 -12.46
C VAL A 268 5.26 3.42 -12.02
N ALA A 269 5.16 2.52 -12.98
CA ALA A 269 5.34 1.09 -12.81
C ALA A 269 6.23 0.55 -13.92
N ALA A 270 7.24 -0.22 -13.55
CA ALA A 270 8.19 -0.81 -14.50
C ALA A 270 8.77 -2.11 -13.95
N ARG A 271 9.22 -2.98 -14.86
CA ARG A 271 9.89 -4.24 -14.53
C ARG A 271 11.37 -4.14 -14.81
N ILE A 272 12.16 -4.68 -13.88
CA ILE A 272 13.58 -4.93 -14.10
C ILE A 272 13.82 -6.41 -13.80
N GLY A 273 14.35 -7.16 -14.77
CA GLY A 273 14.34 -8.62 -14.71
C GLY A 273 12.91 -9.13 -14.48
N ARG A 274 12.73 -9.95 -13.45
CA ARG A 274 11.41 -10.46 -13.04
C ARG A 274 10.69 -9.60 -12.00
N THR A 275 11.33 -8.55 -11.47
CA THR A 275 10.79 -7.75 -10.38
C THR A 275 10.05 -6.53 -10.92
N ARG A 276 8.76 -6.41 -10.56
CA ARG A 276 7.96 -5.23 -10.84
C ARG A 276 8.07 -4.23 -9.70
N LEU A 277 8.49 -3.02 -10.01
CA LEU A 277 8.61 -1.91 -9.08
C LEU A 277 7.57 -0.84 -9.40
N ILE A 278 7.05 -0.20 -8.37
CA ILE A 278 6.18 0.97 -8.47
C ILE A 278 6.72 2.10 -7.60
N ASP A 279 6.53 3.31 -8.06
CA ASP A 279 6.83 4.52 -7.28
C ASP A 279 5.92 5.68 -7.69
N ASN A 280 5.88 6.72 -6.88
CA ASN A 280 5.13 7.92 -7.19
C ASN A 280 5.59 9.10 -6.33
N ILE A 281 5.41 10.31 -6.83
CA ILE A 281 5.64 11.57 -6.10
C ILE A 281 4.58 12.62 -6.45
N ALA A 282 4.39 13.60 -5.60
CA ALA A 282 3.65 14.82 -5.93
C ALA A 282 4.52 15.77 -6.76
N VAL A 283 3.89 16.58 -7.60
CA VAL A 283 4.48 17.73 -8.29
C VAL A 283 4.23 19.00 -7.50
#